data_3a6a0d2a9ea9c60e50a32a995d9f5035
#
_entry.id   3a6a0d2a9ea9c60e50a32a995d9f5035
#
_cell.length_a   1.000
_cell.length_b   1.000
_cell.length_c   1.000
_cell.angle_alpha   90.00
_cell.angle_beta   90.00
_cell.angle_gamma   90.00
#
_symmetry.space_group_name_H-M   'P 1'
#
loop_
_entity.id
_entity.type
_entity.pdbx_description
1 polymer ?
#
loop_
_entity_poly.entity_id
_entity_poly.type
_entity_poly.pdbx_seq_one_letter_code
_entity_poly.pdbx_strand_id
1 'polypeptide(L)'
;MRTLLLLLFSFLISLSSYSTHLMGGQITATYLNSDSSGSHYILEFTAYRDTVGIAMQNTALFDVSILDTSGSWNLLYTHTIDYDTNSGNLMPSVSTYGVEVYTFLDTITLPSNGYYSISWDDCCRNGAIVNMSTPLQESMRLTTYLEVD
;
A
#
# COMPACT_ATOMS: atom_id res chain seq x y z
N MET A 1 -2.43 35.32 -32.34
CA MET A 1 -1.29 34.46 -32.07
C MET A 1 -1.10 34.10 -30.58
N ARG A 2 -1.13 35.08 -29.64
CA ARG A 2 -0.97 34.79 -28.19
C ARG A 2 -2.02 33.84 -27.61
N THR A 3 -3.29 34.01 -27.98
CA THR A 3 -4.40 33.14 -27.52
C THR A 3 -4.31 31.72 -28.06
N LEU A 4 -3.85 31.54 -29.30
CA LEU A 4 -3.66 30.23 -29.91
C LEU A 4 -2.51 29.46 -29.23
N LEU A 5 -1.45 30.18 -28.83
CA LEU A 5 -0.30 29.60 -28.11
C LEU A 5 -0.69 29.14 -26.69
N LEU A 6 -1.56 29.89 -26.00
CA LEU A 6 -2.09 29.53 -24.69
C LEU A 6 -3.01 28.31 -24.73
N LEU A 7 -3.83 28.19 -25.78
CA LEU A 7 -4.67 27.00 -26.00
C LEU A 7 -3.83 25.76 -26.33
N LEU A 8 -2.78 25.93 -27.14
CA LEU A 8 -1.85 24.82 -27.45
C LEU A 8 -1.07 24.37 -26.21
N PHE A 9 -0.66 25.32 -25.34
CA PHE A 9 0.02 25.02 -24.09
C PHE A 9 -0.89 24.36 -23.05
N SER A 10 -2.18 24.77 -23.00
CA SER A 10 -3.19 24.13 -22.14
C SER A 10 -3.47 22.67 -22.56
N PHE A 11 -3.41 22.36 -23.86
CA PHE A 11 -3.64 21.00 -24.38
C PHE A 11 -2.45 20.06 -24.10
N LEU A 12 -1.23 20.60 -23.93
CA LEU A 12 -0.02 19.84 -23.60
C LEU A 12 0.08 19.46 -22.11
N ILE A 13 -0.78 20.02 -21.24
CA ILE A 13 -0.78 19.76 -19.79
C ILE A 13 -1.77 18.65 -19.39
N SER A 14 -2.51 18.06 -20.34
CA SER A 14 -3.26 16.82 -20.08
C SER A 14 -2.29 15.65 -19.91
N LEU A 15 -1.51 15.67 -18.81
CA LEU A 15 -0.73 14.53 -18.37
C LEU A 15 -1.71 13.42 -18.02
N SER A 16 -1.66 12.34 -18.79
CA SER A 16 -2.36 11.12 -18.44
C SER A 16 -1.84 10.67 -17.08
N SER A 17 -2.64 10.80 -16.04
CA SER A 17 -2.35 10.20 -14.74
C SER A 17 -2.47 8.68 -14.92
N TYR A 18 -1.35 8.01 -15.04
CA TYR A 18 -1.32 6.56 -15.04
C TYR A 18 -1.42 6.10 -13.58
N SER A 19 -2.39 5.25 -13.33
CA SER A 19 -2.62 4.62 -12.03
C SER A 19 -1.80 3.33 -11.92
N THR A 20 -1.38 2.98 -10.71
CA THR A 20 -0.70 1.71 -10.39
C THR A 20 -1.58 0.49 -10.61
N HIS A 21 -2.89 0.67 -10.83
CA HIS A 21 -3.87 -0.40 -11.04
C HIS A 21 -3.83 -1.49 -9.95
N LEU A 22 -3.81 -1.05 -8.70
CA LEU A 22 -3.87 -1.95 -7.55
C LEU A 22 -5.20 -2.70 -7.55
N MET A 23 -5.09 -4.03 -7.47
CA MET A 23 -6.24 -4.94 -7.49
C MET A 23 -6.65 -5.36 -6.09
N GLY A 24 -5.69 -5.43 -5.16
CA GLY A 24 -5.88 -5.86 -3.79
C GLY A 24 -4.56 -6.07 -3.07
N GLY A 25 -4.63 -6.55 -1.85
CA GLY A 25 -3.46 -6.88 -1.05
C GLY A 25 -3.86 -7.35 0.34
N GLN A 26 -2.86 -7.71 1.11
CA GLN A 26 -3.02 -8.09 2.51
C GLN A 26 -1.79 -7.67 3.32
N ILE A 27 -2.01 -7.39 4.60
CA ILE A 27 -0.96 -7.17 5.58
C ILE A 27 -1.12 -8.24 6.65
N THR A 28 -0.05 -8.99 6.90
CA THR A 28 0.02 -9.95 8.01
C THR A 28 1.16 -9.59 8.93
N ALA A 29 0.99 -9.83 10.23
CA ALA A 29 2.02 -9.64 11.23
C ALA A 29 2.13 -10.92 12.06
N THR A 30 3.31 -11.53 12.06
CA THR A 30 3.59 -12.77 12.77
C THR A 30 4.55 -12.48 13.92
N TYR A 31 4.18 -12.84 15.15
CA TYR A 31 5.02 -12.68 16.31
C TYR A 31 6.35 -13.45 16.15
N LEU A 32 7.45 -12.80 16.44
CA LEU A 32 8.79 -13.36 16.38
C LEU A 32 9.36 -13.64 17.78
N ASN A 33 9.52 -12.59 18.57
CA ASN A 33 10.01 -12.64 19.95
C ASN A 33 9.76 -11.30 20.67
N SER A 34 10.14 -11.21 21.93
CA SER A 34 10.15 -9.95 22.70
C SER A 34 11.48 -9.80 23.44
N ASP A 35 11.90 -8.54 23.60
CA ASP A 35 13.06 -8.16 24.40
C ASP A 35 12.81 -6.84 25.14
N SER A 36 13.87 -6.19 25.65
CA SER A 36 13.76 -4.92 26.38
C SER A 36 13.31 -3.74 25.52
N SER A 37 13.30 -3.85 24.19
CA SER A 37 12.83 -2.82 23.27
C SER A 37 11.35 -2.98 22.90
N GLY A 38 10.76 -4.15 23.17
CA GLY A 38 9.36 -4.44 22.89
C GLY A 38 9.15 -5.81 22.25
N SER A 39 7.98 -5.97 21.66
CA SER A 39 7.59 -7.18 20.92
C SER A 39 7.88 -7.01 19.43
N HIS A 40 8.59 -7.98 18.87
CA HIS A 40 9.00 -7.99 17.47
C HIS A 40 8.06 -8.85 16.64
N TYR A 41 7.65 -8.33 15.49
CA TYR A 41 6.78 -9.00 14.53
C TYR A 41 7.40 -8.98 13.14
N ILE A 42 7.31 -10.09 12.42
CA ILE A 42 7.54 -10.10 10.98
C ILE A 42 6.30 -9.52 10.32
N LEU A 43 6.44 -8.37 9.67
CA LEU A 43 5.42 -7.74 8.85
C LEU A 43 5.60 -8.18 7.41
N GLU A 44 4.56 -8.81 6.86
CA GLU A 44 4.50 -9.19 5.45
C GLU A 44 3.35 -8.45 4.79
N PHE A 45 3.65 -7.72 3.73
CA PHE A 45 2.67 -7.07 2.88
C PHE A 45 2.72 -7.65 1.49
N THR A 46 1.59 -8.18 1.03
CA THR A 46 1.43 -8.65 -0.34
C THR A 46 0.48 -7.72 -1.08
N ALA A 47 0.93 -7.19 -2.22
CA ALA A 47 0.11 -6.38 -3.11
C ALA A 47 -0.08 -7.08 -4.45
N TYR A 48 -1.29 -7.01 -4.98
CA TYR A 48 -1.67 -7.53 -6.29
C TYR A 48 -1.89 -6.36 -7.24
N ARG A 49 -1.20 -6.38 -8.37
CA ARG A 49 -1.22 -5.35 -9.39
C ARG A 49 -1.54 -5.93 -10.76
N ASP A 50 -2.26 -5.16 -11.56
CA ASP A 50 -2.45 -5.43 -12.98
C ASP A 50 -1.17 -5.06 -13.77
N THR A 51 -0.68 -5.97 -14.61
CA THR A 51 0.54 -5.78 -15.43
C THR A 51 0.43 -4.62 -16.43
N VAL A 52 -0.79 -4.18 -16.77
CA VAL A 52 -1.02 -3.09 -17.74
C VAL A 52 -0.77 -1.71 -17.13
N GLY A 53 -0.82 -1.57 -15.80
CA GLY A 53 -0.59 -0.29 -15.10
C GLY A 53 0.88 0.06 -14.90
N ILE A 54 1.13 1.21 -14.24
CA ILE A 54 2.48 1.61 -13.80
C ILE A 54 2.98 0.60 -12.77
N ALA A 55 4.29 0.29 -12.83
CA ALA A 55 4.93 -0.56 -11.83
C ALA A 55 4.75 0.02 -10.42
N MET A 56 4.54 -0.85 -9.45
CA MET A 56 4.50 -0.46 -8.04
C MET A 56 5.87 0.10 -7.62
N GLN A 57 5.87 1.00 -6.64
CA GLN A 57 7.11 1.51 -6.07
C GLN A 57 7.87 0.39 -5.36
N ASN A 58 9.21 0.51 -5.35
CA ASN A 58 10.08 -0.47 -4.69
C ASN A 58 10.03 -0.36 -3.16
N THR A 59 9.31 0.62 -2.62
CA THR A 59 9.17 0.85 -1.18
C THR A 59 7.70 0.98 -0.81
N ALA A 60 7.33 0.45 0.34
CA ALA A 60 6.01 0.64 0.95
C ALA A 60 6.16 1.30 2.31
N LEU A 61 5.32 2.30 2.60
CA LEU A 61 5.30 3.02 3.87
C LEU A 61 4.11 2.57 4.71
N PHE A 62 4.36 2.21 5.95
CA PHE A 62 3.35 1.73 6.89
C PHE A 62 3.26 2.66 8.09
N ASP A 63 2.07 3.17 8.34
CA ASP A 63 1.77 3.90 9.56
C ASP A 63 1.47 2.92 10.69
N VAL A 64 2.28 2.95 11.73
CA VAL A 64 2.11 2.17 12.97
C VAL A 64 1.52 3.08 14.02
N SER A 65 0.31 2.77 14.46
CA SER A 65 -0.42 3.57 15.47
C SER A 65 -0.82 2.70 16.65
N ILE A 66 -0.95 3.33 17.82
CA ILE A 66 -1.46 2.72 19.05
C ILE A 66 -2.80 3.33 19.45
N LEU A 67 -3.70 2.50 19.95
CA LEU A 67 -4.96 2.93 20.52
C LEU A 67 -4.74 3.48 21.93
N ASP A 68 -5.11 4.71 22.17
CA ASP A 68 -5.03 5.31 23.50
C ASP A 68 -6.26 5.00 24.37
N THR A 69 -6.21 5.42 25.64
CA THR A 69 -7.29 5.23 26.61
C THR A 69 -8.56 6.04 26.30
N SER A 70 -8.47 7.01 25.38
CA SER A 70 -9.63 7.78 24.90
C SER A 70 -10.35 7.10 23.72
N GLY A 71 -9.78 6.02 23.18
CA GLY A 71 -10.28 5.33 22.00
C GLY A 71 -9.79 5.96 20.68
N SER A 72 -8.73 6.76 20.73
CA SER A 72 -8.14 7.41 19.53
C SER A 72 -6.86 6.70 19.10
N TRP A 73 -6.68 6.58 17.78
CA TRP A 73 -5.45 6.06 17.20
C TRP A 73 -4.39 7.16 17.11
N ASN A 74 -3.25 6.93 17.75
CA ASN A 74 -2.10 7.84 17.74
C ASN A 74 -0.97 7.23 16.95
N LEU A 75 -0.52 7.94 15.90
CA LEU A 75 0.65 7.52 15.10
C LEU A 75 1.90 7.50 16.00
N LEU A 76 2.57 6.35 16.04
CA LEU A 76 3.84 6.18 16.73
C LEU A 76 5.01 6.47 15.79
N TYR A 77 5.02 5.82 14.64
CA TYR A 77 6.05 6.00 13.62
C TYR A 77 5.55 5.49 12.27
N THR A 78 6.25 5.92 11.21
CA THR A 78 6.09 5.37 9.87
C THR A 78 7.25 4.41 9.60
N HIS A 79 6.95 3.20 9.16
CA HIS A 79 7.92 2.17 8.81
C HIS A 79 8.01 2.02 7.29
N THR A 80 9.23 2.01 6.77
CA THR A 80 9.48 1.87 5.32
C THR A 80 10.04 0.48 5.05
N ILE A 81 9.44 -0.25 4.13
CA ILE A 81 9.90 -1.58 3.73
C ILE A 81 10.23 -1.56 2.24
N ASP A 82 11.41 -2.06 1.89
CA ASP A 82 11.79 -2.33 0.50
C ASP A 82 11.24 -3.71 0.09
N TYR A 83 10.67 -3.81 -1.13
CA TYR A 83 10.19 -5.10 -1.59
C TYR A 83 11.36 -6.06 -1.87
N ASP A 84 11.10 -7.35 -1.67
CA ASP A 84 12.05 -8.39 -2.06
C ASP A 84 12.30 -8.34 -3.57
N THR A 85 13.59 -8.33 -3.97
CA THR A 85 14.00 -8.33 -5.38
C THR A 85 13.53 -9.55 -6.17
N ASN A 86 13.07 -10.61 -5.47
CA ASN A 86 12.46 -11.79 -6.07
C ASN A 86 10.94 -11.69 -6.19
N SER A 87 10.32 -10.63 -5.67
CA SER A 87 8.90 -10.36 -5.88
C SER A 87 8.65 -9.84 -7.30
N GLY A 88 7.41 -9.76 -7.71
CA GLY A 88 7.03 -9.40 -9.07
C GLY A 88 6.78 -10.60 -9.96
N ASN A 89 6.65 -11.81 -9.39
CA ASN A 89 6.23 -12.98 -10.12
C ASN A 89 4.83 -12.81 -10.69
N LEU A 90 4.65 -13.18 -11.95
CA LEU A 90 3.34 -13.22 -12.56
C LEU A 90 2.55 -14.41 -12.03
N MET A 91 1.38 -14.16 -11.47
CA MET A 91 0.44 -15.22 -11.14
C MET A 91 -0.23 -15.71 -12.44
N PRO A 92 -0.38 -17.03 -12.62
CA PRO A 92 -1.21 -17.57 -13.70
C PRO A 92 -2.63 -17.01 -13.56
N SER A 93 -3.11 -16.30 -14.57
CA SER A 93 -4.48 -15.81 -14.62
C SER A 93 -5.29 -16.63 -15.59
N VAL A 94 -6.52 -16.98 -15.21
CA VAL A 94 -7.50 -17.58 -16.12
C VAL A 94 -8.07 -16.55 -17.11
N SER A 95 -7.80 -15.27 -16.91
CA SER A 95 -8.22 -14.17 -17.74
C SER A 95 -7.07 -13.63 -18.61
N THR A 96 -7.40 -12.75 -19.56
CA THR A 96 -6.43 -12.05 -20.38
C THR A 96 -5.56 -11.05 -19.62
N TYR A 97 -5.84 -10.84 -18.33
CA TYR A 97 -5.07 -9.95 -17.47
C TYR A 97 -4.01 -10.71 -16.70
N GLY A 98 -2.76 -10.25 -16.78
CA GLY A 98 -1.69 -10.68 -15.89
C GLY A 98 -1.83 -10.01 -14.52
N VAL A 99 -1.51 -10.73 -13.47
CA VAL A 99 -1.42 -10.19 -12.11
C VAL A 99 0.01 -10.31 -11.65
N GLU A 100 0.61 -9.20 -11.25
CA GLU A 100 1.89 -9.17 -10.55
C GLU A 100 1.67 -9.21 -9.04
N VAL A 101 2.52 -9.96 -8.35
CA VAL A 101 2.53 -10.06 -6.89
C VAL A 101 3.79 -9.40 -6.36
N TYR A 102 3.63 -8.41 -5.51
CA TYR A 102 4.72 -7.75 -4.80
C TYR A 102 4.67 -8.18 -3.34
N THR A 103 5.81 -8.60 -2.80
CA THR A 103 5.94 -8.98 -1.39
C THR A 103 6.96 -8.09 -0.71
N PHE A 104 6.54 -7.45 0.36
CA PHE A 104 7.36 -6.60 1.22
C PHE A 104 7.47 -7.31 2.57
N LEU A 105 8.68 -7.53 3.03
CA LEU A 105 8.95 -8.27 4.26
C LEU A 105 9.99 -7.53 5.11
N ASP A 106 9.64 -7.26 6.36
CA ASP A 106 10.58 -6.71 7.34
C ASP A 106 10.09 -6.98 8.77
N THR A 107 10.92 -6.61 9.75
CA THR A 107 10.60 -6.75 11.17
C THR A 107 10.25 -5.39 11.77
N ILE A 108 9.10 -5.32 12.44
CA ILE A 108 8.68 -4.14 13.22
C ILE A 108 8.79 -4.41 14.71
N THR A 109 8.96 -3.35 15.50
CA THR A 109 9.01 -3.40 16.96
C THR A 109 7.87 -2.59 17.56
N LEU A 110 7.04 -3.23 18.39
CA LEU A 110 5.95 -2.62 19.12
C LEU A 110 6.38 -2.46 20.58
N PRO A 111 6.56 -1.20 21.07
CA PRO A 111 7.36 -0.94 22.27
C PRO A 111 6.64 -1.23 23.60
N SER A 112 5.35 -1.47 23.61
CA SER A 112 4.56 -1.68 24.84
C SER A 112 3.37 -2.59 24.59
N ASN A 113 2.75 -3.07 25.66
CA ASN A 113 1.45 -3.72 25.58
C ASN A 113 0.38 -2.74 25.08
N GLY A 114 -0.58 -3.22 24.32
CA GLY A 114 -1.68 -2.41 23.80
C GLY A 114 -2.23 -2.89 22.47
N TYR A 115 -3.17 -2.11 21.93
CA TYR A 115 -3.77 -2.37 20.62
C TYR A 115 -3.07 -1.51 19.57
N TYR A 116 -2.65 -2.13 18.48
CA TYR A 116 -1.95 -1.48 17.40
C TYR A 116 -2.72 -1.62 16.09
N SER A 117 -2.61 -0.59 15.25
CA SER A 117 -3.00 -0.66 13.85
C SER A 117 -1.79 -0.39 12.97
N ILE A 118 -1.62 -1.22 11.94
CA ILE A 118 -0.59 -1.07 10.93
C ILE A 118 -1.31 -0.89 9.60
N SER A 119 -1.16 0.27 8.99
CA SER A 119 -1.88 0.59 7.76
C SER A 119 -0.95 1.06 6.66
N TRP A 120 -1.30 0.68 5.46
CA TRP A 120 -0.70 1.12 4.22
C TRP A 120 -1.80 1.70 3.33
N ASP A 121 -1.50 2.79 2.65
CA ASP A 121 -2.38 3.36 1.64
C ASP A 121 -1.61 3.84 0.42
N ASP A 122 -2.20 3.67 -0.74
CA ASP A 122 -1.66 4.18 -2.00
C ASP A 122 -2.80 4.45 -2.99
N CYS A 123 -2.56 5.31 -3.94
CA CYS A 123 -3.42 5.51 -5.10
C CYS A 123 -2.90 4.63 -6.24
N CYS A 124 -3.67 4.12 -7.09
CA CYS A 124 -5.09 4.22 -7.31
C CYS A 124 -5.59 2.82 -7.66
N ARG A 125 -6.88 2.57 -7.46
CA ARG A 125 -7.46 1.25 -7.71
C ARG A 125 -7.53 0.91 -9.20
N ASN A 126 -7.70 -0.38 -9.51
CA ASN A 126 -7.87 -0.85 -10.88
C ASN A 126 -9.17 -0.28 -11.49
N GLY A 127 -9.08 0.26 -12.72
CA GLY A 127 -10.21 0.82 -13.45
C GLY A 127 -11.30 -0.17 -13.85
N ALA A 128 -11.03 -1.48 -13.76
CA ALA A 128 -12.01 -2.53 -14.04
C ALA A 128 -13.03 -2.74 -12.90
N ILE A 129 -12.91 -2.03 -11.77
CA ILE A 129 -13.86 -2.11 -10.66
C ILE A 129 -15.16 -1.41 -11.07
N VAL A 130 -16.20 -2.21 -11.33
CA VAL A 130 -17.47 -1.72 -11.91
C VAL A 130 -18.45 -1.12 -10.90
N ASN A 131 -18.27 -1.35 -9.61
CA ASN A 131 -19.10 -0.84 -8.52
C ASN A 131 -18.58 0.47 -7.90
N MET A 132 -17.57 1.08 -8.49
CA MET A 132 -17.03 2.38 -8.12
C MET A 132 -17.14 3.35 -9.30
N SER A 133 -17.46 4.61 -9.03
CA SER A 133 -17.66 5.63 -10.07
C SER A 133 -16.32 6.11 -10.67
N THR A 134 -15.28 6.20 -9.85
CA THR A 134 -13.96 6.75 -10.23
C THR A 134 -12.82 5.93 -9.63
N PRO A 135 -12.72 4.61 -9.90
CA PRO A 135 -11.74 3.74 -9.21
C PRO A 135 -10.29 4.20 -9.43
N LEU A 136 -9.96 4.78 -10.58
CA LEU A 136 -8.64 5.32 -10.88
C LEU A 136 -8.26 6.57 -10.07
N GLN A 137 -9.19 7.13 -9.30
CA GLN A 137 -8.98 8.30 -8.44
C GLN A 137 -9.14 7.97 -6.96
N GLU A 138 -9.47 6.70 -6.64
CA GLU A 138 -9.72 6.25 -5.28
C GLU A 138 -8.49 5.52 -4.73
N SER A 139 -8.06 5.92 -3.54
CA SER A 139 -6.98 5.24 -2.83
C SER A 139 -7.43 3.86 -2.33
N MET A 140 -6.47 2.97 -2.16
CA MET A 140 -6.64 1.69 -1.49
C MET A 140 -5.91 1.77 -0.15
N ARG A 141 -6.64 1.52 0.93
CA ARG A 141 -6.08 1.38 2.26
C ARG A 141 -6.25 -0.05 2.76
N LEU A 142 -5.18 -0.60 3.28
CA LEU A 142 -5.14 -1.88 3.97
C LEU A 142 -4.70 -1.64 5.41
N THR A 143 -5.32 -2.35 6.34
CA THR A 143 -4.98 -2.22 7.77
C THR A 143 -5.05 -3.59 8.43
N THR A 144 -4.06 -3.90 9.25
CA THR A 144 -4.09 -5.02 10.19
C THR A 144 -4.07 -4.50 11.62
N TYR A 145 -4.66 -5.24 12.54
CA TYR A 145 -4.74 -4.90 13.95
C TYR A 145 -4.06 -5.98 14.78
N LEU A 146 -3.34 -5.58 15.80
CA LEU A 146 -2.62 -6.45 16.71
C LEU A 146 -2.93 -6.08 18.15
N GLU A 147 -3.06 -7.08 18.99
CA GLU A 147 -3.03 -6.94 20.44
C GLU A 147 -1.69 -7.49 20.93
N VAL A 148 -0.99 -6.68 21.73
CA VAL A 148 0.30 -7.01 22.36
C VAL A 148 0.08 -7.05 23.85
N ASP A 149 0.28 -8.22 24.48
CA ASP A 149 0.12 -8.52 25.90
C ASP A 149 1.46 -8.52 26.66
#